data_f564d10be66fd67545dea2f5acb59197
#
_entry.id   f564d10be66fd67545dea2f5acb59197
#
_cell.length_a   1.000
_cell.length_b   1.000
_cell.length_c   1.000
_cell.angle_alpha   90.00
_cell.angle_beta   90.00
_cell.angle_gamma   90.00
#
_symmetry.space_group_name_H-M   'P 1'
#
loop_
_entity.id
_entity.type
_entity.pdbx_description
1 polymer ?
#
loop_
_entity_poly.entity_id
_entity_poly.type
_entity_poly.pdbx_seq_one_letter_code
_entity_poly.pdbx_strand_id
1 'polypeptide(L)'
;MKRFILFIVATLSAVSILAVSPSGTLPVFYINTENGTPITSKEDYLTATYHLDALGLEGYTSIGSAEAPLPMQIKGRGNYTWTGFKKKPYRLKLDSKQPLLGMKKSKHFGLLANADDNLGFLRNAVGFEVSRQIGLAWTPSQRPVEVVLNGDYIGLYFLTELIRVDKDRVNITEQADEETDADAITGGWLVEIDNYDDPAQIGIKENRGYGEYMRFTHKSPEVLSSQQRDYLLNLVTQADAAIFTDDKSSTTWQDYIDIDELVKFYITQEVTDNGESFHGSCYWHKERGADTKMIFGPVWDFGNSFWRSCDK
;
A
#
# COMPACT_ATOMS: atom_id res chain seq x y z
N MET A 1 41.42 -67.68 18.74
CA MET A 1 40.58 -66.50 18.89
C MET A 1 40.87 -65.56 17.73
N LYS A 2 39.98 -65.51 16.72
CA LYS A 2 40.12 -64.60 15.55
C LYS A 2 39.36 -63.30 15.91
N ARG A 3 40.05 -62.15 15.99
CA ARG A 3 39.41 -60.85 16.19
C ARG A 3 38.93 -60.35 14.81
N PHE A 4 37.60 -60.18 14.66
CA PHE A 4 36.97 -59.48 13.56
C PHE A 4 37.04 -57.97 13.86
N ILE A 5 37.75 -57.21 13.01
CA ILE A 5 37.72 -55.75 13.04
C ILE A 5 36.61 -55.30 12.08
N LEU A 6 35.58 -54.71 12.65
CA LEU A 6 34.42 -54.14 11.89
C LEU A 6 34.83 -52.73 11.47
N PHE A 7 35.03 -52.49 10.18
CA PHE A 7 35.17 -51.14 9.63
C PHE A 7 33.78 -50.56 9.37
N ILE A 8 33.42 -49.56 10.16
CA ILE A 8 32.22 -48.74 9.89
C ILE A 8 32.65 -47.63 8.94
N VAL A 9 32.28 -47.75 7.64
CA VAL A 9 32.42 -46.65 6.67
C VAL A 9 31.22 -45.74 6.84
N ALA A 10 31.41 -44.60 7.51
CA ALA A 10 30.41 -43.54 7.57
C ALA A 10 30.44 -42.77 6.23
N THR A 11 29.47 -43.01 5.37
CA THR A 11 29.21 -42.20 4.19
C THR A 11 28.56 -40.90 4.62
N LEU A 12 29.30 -39.80 4.71
CA LEU A 12 28.73 -38.46 4.77
C LEU A 12 28.06 -38.14 3.44
N SER A 13 26.75 -38.26 3.40
CA SER A 13 25.97 -37.69 2.30
C SER A 13 25.95 -36.17 2.47
N ALA A 14 26.77 -35.47 1.69
CA ALA A 14 26.67 -34.01 1.58
C ALA A 14 25.31 -33.68 0.92
N VAL A 15 24.32 -33.26 1.73
CA VAL A 15 23.13 -32.64 1.21
C VAL A 15 23.54 -31.27 0.71
N SER A 16 23.71 -31.14 -0.60
CA SER A 16 23.87 -29.83 -1.25
C SER A 16 22.55 -29.10 -1.09
N ILE A 17 22.46 -28.18 -0.12
CA ILE A 17 21.38 -27.20 -0.08
C ILE A 17 21.64 -26.30 -1.28
N LEU A 18 20.86 -26.49 -2.35
CA LEU A 18 20.85 -25.54 -3.46
C LEU A 18 20.39 -24.19 -2.88
N ALA A 19 21.30 -23.22 -2.88
CA ALA A 19 20.94 -21.86 -2.51
C ALA A 19 19.87 -21.38 -3.49
N VAL A 20 18.72 -20.96 -2.95
CA VAL A 20 17.68 -20.37 -3.77
C VAL A 20 18.18 -19.01 -4.24
N SER A 21 18.13 -18.78 -5.55
CA SER A 21 18.63 -17.56 -6.21
C SER A 21 17.56 -16.97 -7.12
N PRO A 22 17.68 -15.71 -7.54
CA PRO A 22 16.79 -15.11 -8.52
C PRO A 22 16.69 -15.94 -9.80
N SER A 23 15.50 -15.92 -10.42
CA SER A 23 15.16 -16.75 -11.59
C SER A 23 15.89 -16.33 -12.87
N GLY A 24 16.38 -15.10 -12.95
CA GLY A 24 16.94 -14.50 -14.16
C GLY A 24 15.88 -14.07 -15.19
N THR A 25 14.60 -14.08 -14.83
CA THR A 25 13.49 -13.71 -15.72
C THR A 25 12.73 -12.47 -15.29
N LEU A 26 12.88 -12.04 -14.05
CA LEU A 26 12.27 -10.84 -13.49
C LEU A 26 13.35 -9.88 -12.99
N PRO A 27 13.10 -8.56 -13.00
CA PRO A 27 14.02 -7.60 -12.41
C PRO A 27 14.38 -7.99 -10.97
N VAL A 28 15.60 -7.74 -10.56
CA VAL A 28 16.07 -8.06 -9.20
C VAL A 28 16.35 -6.78 -8.43
N PHE A 29 15.72 -6.65 -7.29
CA PHE A 29 15.93 -5.54 -6.39
C PHE A 29 16.84 -5.98 -5.23
N TYR A 30 18.07 -5.50 -5.25
CA TYR A 30 19.07 -5.78 -4.23
C TYR A 30 19.03 -4.69 -3.16
N ILE A 31 18.94 -5.09 -1.90
CA ILE A 31 18.85 -4.20 -0.73
C ILE A 31 19.87 -4.66 0.31
N ASN A 32 20.66 -3.71 0.81
CA ASN A 32 21.55 -3.95 1.93
C ASN A 32 21.30 -2.93 3.03
N THR A 33 20.84 -3.38 4.18
CA THR A 33 20.74 -2.54 5.38
C THR A 33 22.13 -2.28 5.95
N GLU A 34 22.30 -1.17 6.65
CA GLU A 34 23.57 -0.87 7.30
C GLU A 34 23.95 -1.98 8.27
N ASN A 35 25.19 -2.50 8.13
CA ASN A 35 25.72 -3.62 8.88
C ASN A 35 24.89 -4.91 8.83
N GLY A 36 24.05 -5.10 7.81
CA GLY A 36 23.18 -6.27 7.68
C GLY A 36 22.06 -6.32 8.74
N THR A 37 21.71 -5.18 9.34
CA THR A 37 20.74 -5.09 10.44
C THR A 37 19.37 -5.64 9.99
N PRO A 38 18.76 -6.59 10.70
CA PRO A 38 17.45 -7.12 10.37
C PRO A 38 16.34 -6.06 10.49
N ILE A 39 15.37 -6.07 9.55
CA ILE A 39 14.22 -5.16 9.59
C ILE A 39 13.14 -5.76 10.49
N THR A 40 13.03 -5.27 11.71
CA THR A 40 12.12 -5.79 12.74
C THR A 40 11.01 -4.81 13.15
N SER A 41 11.10 -3.54 12.72
CA SER A 41 10.13 -2.50 13.04
C SER A 41 9.40 -2.02 11.77
N LYS A 42 8.12 -1.67 11.91
CA LYS A 42 7.36 -0.93 10.91
C LYS A 42 7.28 0.57 11.22
N GLU A 43 7.80 0.99 12.37
CA GLU A 43 7.82 2.40 12.78
C GLU A 43 9.16 3.06 12.39
N ASP A 44 10.26 2.40 12.68
CA ASP A 44 11.61 2.96 12.52
C ASP A 44 12.20 2.59 11.17
N TYR A 45 12.71 3.60 10.47
CA TYR A 45 13.49 3.40 9.27
C TYR A 45 14.93 3.01 9.58
N LEU A 46 15.42 1.99 8.89
CA LEU A 46 16.84 1.65 8.82
C LEU A 46 17.48 2.30 7.60
N THR A 47 18.71 2.78 7.77
CA THR A 47 19.57 3.17 6.64
C THR A 47 19.90 1.92 5.81
N ALA A 48 19.81 2.07 4.50
CA ALA A 48 20.10 1.01 3.56
C ALA A 48 20.64 1.57 2.24
N THR A 49 21.16 0.67 1.42
CA THR A 49 21.48 0.94 0.02
C THR A 49 20.73 -0.03 -0.88
N TYR A 50 20.56 0.35 -2.14
CA TYR A 50 19.94 -0.50 -3.13
C TYR A 50 20.55 -0.35 -4.51
N HIS A 51 20.38 -1.37 -5.32
CA HIS A 51 20.42 -1.27 -6.77
C HIS A 51 19.33 -2.17 -7.36
N LEU A 52 18.90 -1.83 -8.56
CA LEU A 52 17.86 -2.53 -9.30
C LEU A 52 18.45 -2.99 -10.62
N ASP A 53 18.54 -4.29 -10.81
CA ASP A 53 18.93 -4.88 -12.08
C ASP A 53 17.68 -5.25 -12.89
N ALA A 54 17.49 -4.57 -14.02
CA ALA A 54 16.39 -4.81 -14.94
C ALA A 54 16.64 -5.96 -15.92
N LEU A 55 17.78 -6.62 -15.85
CA LEU A 55 18.20 -7.76 -16.72
C LEU A 55 18.07 -7.45 -18.23
N GLY A 56 18.14 -6.19 -18.64
CA GLY A 56 17.94 -5.80 -20.03
C GLY A 56 16.52 -5.99 -20.58
N LEU A 57 15.54 -6.18 -19.71
CA LEU A 57 14.14 -6.34 -20.10
C LEU A 57 13.61 -5.06 -20.75
N GLU A 58 12.88 -5.22 -21.84
CA GLU A 58 12.31 -4.11 -22.60
C GLU A 58 11.39 -3.22 -21.73
N GLY A 59 11.57 -1.90 -21.84
CA GLY A 59 10.80 -0.90 -21.09
C GLY A 59 11.30 -0.65 -19.67
N TYR A 60 12.35 -1.35 -19.21
CA TYR A 60 12.92 -1.19 -17.88
C TYR A 60 14.38 -0.73 -17.94
N THR A 61 14.79 0.04 -16.94
CA THR A 61 16.17 0.54 -16.82
C THR A 61 16.71 0.13 -15.45
N SER A 62 17.92 -0.44 -15.44
CA SER A 62 18.66 -0.69 -14.21
C SER A 62 19.05 0.61 -13.52
N ILE A 63 19.08 0.62 -12.19
CA ILE A 63 19.36 1.82 -11.38
C ILE A 63 20.38 1.45 -10.31
N GLY A 64 21.53 2.13 -10.31
CA GLY A 64 22.68 1.78 -9.50
C GLY A 64 23.34 0.49 -9.98
N SER A 65 24.32 0.00 -9.23
CA SER A 65 24.98 -1.29 -9.42
C SER A 65 25.50 -1.83 -8.09
N ALA A 66 26.00 -3.04 -8.07
CA ALA A 66 26.62 -3.62 -6.87
C ALA A 66 27.83 -2.79 -6.39
N GLU A 67 28.59 -2.20 -7.32
CA GLU A 67 29.77 -1.36 -7.04
C GLU A 67 29.38 0.10 -6.67
N ALA A 68 28.21 0.55 -7.12
CA ALA A 68 27.69 1.90 -6.90
C ALA A 68 26.21 1.88 -6.51
N PRO A 69 25.86 1.29 -5.36
CA PRO A 69 24.49 1.26 -4.88
C PRO A 69 24.04 2.66 -4.45
N LEU A 70 22.73 2.91 -4.52
CA LEU A 70 22.13 4.19 -4.16
C LEU A 70 21.60 4.17 -2.71
N PRO A 71 21.64 5.30 -1.99
CA PRO A 71 21.15 5.38 -0.62
C PRO A 71 19.60 5.36 -0.58
N MET A 72 19.09 4.73 0.46
CA MET A 72 17.66 4.73 0.83
C MET A 72 17.48 4.44 2.31
N GLN A 73 16.23 4.52 2.74
CA GLN A 73 15.76 4.02 4.02
C GLN A 73 14.68 2.95 3.80
N ILE A 74 14.62 1.96 4.70
CA ILE A 74 13.67 0.86 4.63
C ILE A 74 13.09 0.55 6.01
N LYS A 75 11.79 0.21 6.04
CA LYS A 75 11.14 -0.30 7.25
C LYS A 75 10.06 -1.33 6.88
N GLY A 76 9.56 -2.05 7.86
CA GLY A 76 8.36 -2.87 7.70
C GLY A 76 7.13 -2.03 7.34
N ARG A 77 6.09 -2.68 6.81
CA ARG A 77 4.79 -2.05 6.56
C ARG A 77 3.64 -3.06 6.73
N GLY A 78 2.42 -2.52 6.71
CA GLY A 78 1.20 -3.30 6.83
C GLY A 78 0.83 -3.61 8.27
N ASN A 79 -0.36 -4.13 8.48
CA ASN A 79 -0.87 -4.56 9.76
C ASN A 79 -0.93 -6.09 9.80
N TYR A 80 -1.98 -6.70 9.26
CA TYR A 80 -2.13 -8.15 9.22
C TYR A 80 -0.98 -8.85 8.50
N THR A 81 -0.57 -8.37 7.32
CA THR A 81 0.53 -8.96 6.55
C THR A 81 1.89 -8.87 7.26
N TRP A 82 2.11 -7.85 8.10
CA TRP A 82 3.30 -7.74 8.92
C TRP A 82 3.32 -8.73 10.08
N THR A 83 2.21 -8.90 10.77
CA THR A 83 2.14 -9.77 11.97
C THR A 83 1.90 -11.22 11.63
N GLY A 84 1.03 -11.51 10.67
CA GLY A 84 0.53 -12.84 10.36
C GLY A 84 1.43 -13.73 9.50
N PHE A 85 2.38 -13.16 8.75
CA PHE A 85 3.18 -13.92 7.78
C PHE A 85 4.69 -13.83 8.04
N LYS A 86 5.42 -14.87 7.66
CA LYS A 86 6.89 -14.87 7.71
C LYS A 86 7.49 -13.96 6.66
N LYS A 87 6.94 -13.96 5.44
CA LYS A 87 7.37 -13.08 4.35
C LYS A 87 6.82 -11.68 4.58
N LYS A 88 7.69 -10.74 4.89
CA LYS A 88 7.31 -9.38 5.34
C LYS A 88 7.24 -8.40 4.19
N PRO A 89 6.22 -7.53 4.15
CA PRO A 89 6.20 -6.39 3.24
C PRO A 89 7.04 -5.23 3.79
N TYR A 90 7.57 -4.38 2.87
CA TYR A 90 8.47 -3.28 3.24
C TYR A 90 8.03 -1.96 2.65
N ARG A 91 8.35 -0.85 3.33
CA ARG A 91 8.25 0.51 2.83
C ARG A 91 9.64 1.04 2.53
N LEU A 92 9.80 1.55 1.30
CA LEU A 92 11.04 2.13 0.81
C LEU A 92 10.92 3.66 0.78
N LYS A 93 11.98 4.34 1.21
CA LYS A 93 12.15 5.79 1.09
C LYS A 93 13.51 6.06 0.45
N LEU A 94 13.52 6.29 -0.85
CA LEU A 94 14.73 6.59 -1.61
C LEU A 94 15.26 7.98 -1.24
N ASP A 95 16.55 8.17 -1.29
CA ASP A 95 17.17 9.47 -1.02
C ASP A 95 16.84 10.49 -2.12
N SER A 96 16.71 10.06 -3.35
CA SER A 96 16.28 10.87 -4.50
C SER A 96 15.13 10.22 -5.26
N LYS A 97 14.27 11.03 -5.93
CA LYS A 97 13.16 10.53 -6.76
C LYS A 97 13.70 9.71 -7.95
N GLN A 98 13.29 8.45 -8.07
CA GLN A 98 13.68 7.54 -9.16
C GLN A 98 12.45 6.97 -9.89
N PRO A 99 12.54 6.72 -11.21
CA PRO A 99 11.49 6.10 -12.00
C PRO A 99 11.66 4.57 -12.03
N LEU A 100 11.49 3.91 -10.88
CA LEU A 100 11.73 2.47 -10.78
C LEU A 100 10.84 1.69 -11.77
N LEU A 101 11.44 0.87 -12.63
CA LEU A 101 10.77 0.01 -13.61
C LEU A 101 9.69 0.73 -14.43
N GLY A 102 9.98 1.92 -14.92
CA GLY A 102 9.08 2.71 -15.75
C GLY A 102 7.90 3.36 -15.01
N MET A 103 7.80 3.20 -13.70
CA MET A 103 6.83 3.93 -12.88
C MET A 103 7.22 5.41 -12.73
N LYS A 104 6.27 6.25 -12.34
CA LYS A 104 6.52 7.67 -12.11
C LYS A 104 7.57 7.90 -11.02
N LYS A 105 8.39 8.94 -11.21
CA LYS A 105 9.46 9.29 -10.26
C LYS A 105 8.92 9.52 -8.86
N SER A 106 9.44 8.79 -7.90
CA SER A 106 9.12 8.97 -6.48
C SER A 106 10.28 8.62 -5.58
N LYS A 107 10.24 9.11 -4.34
CA LYS A 107 11.06 8.60 -3.24
C LYS A 107 10.39 7.42 -2.53
N HIS A 108 9.07 7.25 -2.65
CA HIS A 108 8.28 6.34 -1.83
C HIS A 108 7.68 5.22 -2.65
N PHE A 109 8.07 3.98 -2.29
CA PHE A 109 7.54 2.75 -2.87
C PHE A 109 7.25 1.72 -1.76
N GLY A 110 6.43 0.73 -2.08
CA GLY A 110 6.22 -0.44 -1.25
C GLY A 110 6.72 -1.71 -1.95
N LEU A 111 7.27 -2.63 -1.18
CA LEU A 111 7.45 -4.02 -1.61
C LEU A 111 6.33 -4.83 -0.97
N LEU A 112 5.31 -5.16 -1.76
CA LEU A 112 4.19 -5.97 -1.31
C LEU A 112 4.58 -7.44 -1.39
N ALA A 113 4.50 -8.12 -0.26
CA ALA A 113 4.87 -9.54 -0.16
C ALA A 113 3.81 -10.46 -0.75
N ASN A 114 2.54 -9.99 -0.84
CA ASN A 114 1.35 -10.77 -1.24
C ASN A 114 1.32 -12.16 -0.58
N ALA A 115 1.69 -12.23 0.69
CA ALA A 115 1.84 -13.48 1.42
C ALA A 115 0.48 -14.12 1.78
N ASP A 116 -0.56 -13.32 1.77
CA ASP A 116 -1.97 -13.65 1.94
C ASP A 116 -2.64 -14.14 0.64
N ASP A 117 -2.05 -13.83 -0.52
CA ASP A 117 -2.52 -14.32 -1.81
C ASP A 117 -1.91 -15.67 -2.17
N ASN A 118 -2.58 -16.73 -1.75
CA ASN A 118 -2.17 -18.11 -2.01
C ASN A 118 -2.58 -18.65 -3.40
N LEU A 119 -3.27 -17.83 -4.23
CA LEU A 119 -3.77 -18.22 -5.54
C LEU A 119 -2.91 -17.74 -6.72
N GLY A 120 -1.79 -17.11 -6.46
CA GLY A 120 -0.87 -16.73 -7.55
C GLY A 120 -0.27 -15.34 -7.47
N PHE A 121 -0.38 -14.66 -6.34
CA PHE A 121 0.20 -13.33 -6.11
C PHE A 121 -0.37 -12.18 -6.97
N LEU A 122 -1.47 -12.42 -7.71
CA LEU A 122 -1.96 -11.50 -8.74
C LEU A 122 -3.19 -10.69 -8.34
N ARG A 123 -3.82 -10.93 -7.20
CA ARG A 123 -5.07 -10.27 -6.80
C ARG A 123 -4.95 -8.75 -6.84
N ASN A 124 -3.93 -8.20 -6.19
CA ASN A 124 -3.67 -6.76 -6.25
C ASN A 124 -3.40 -6.26 -7.68
N ALA A 125 -2.67 -7.04 -8.50
CA ALA A 125 -2.39 -6.68 -9.87
C ALA A 125 -3.66 -6.59 -10.72
N VAL A 126 -4.53 -7.58 -10.58
CA VAL A 126 -5.82 -7.64 -11.30
C VAL A 126 -6.75 -6.53 -10.80
N GLY A 127 -6.87 -6.33 -9.49
CA GLY A 127 -7.70 -5.27 -8.92
C GLY A 127 -7.28 -3.88 -9.39
N PHE A 128 -5.98 -3.58 -9.40
CA PHE A 128 -5.47 -2.32 -9.95
C PHE A 128 -5.71 -2.19 -11.46
N GLU A 129 -5.62 -3.28 -12.21
CA GLU A 129 -5.92 -3.24 -13.65
C GLU A 129 -7.43 -3.00 -13.91
N VAL A 130 -8.30 -3.68 -13.19
CA VAL A 130 -9.76 -3.43 -13.24
C VAL A 130 -10.06 -1.96 -12.95
N SER A 131 -9.46 -1.40 -11.90
CA SER A 131 -9.61 0.01 -11.52
C SER A 131 -9.19 0.96 -12.67
N ARG A 132 -8.07 0.69 -13.34
CA ARG A 132 -7.62 1.48 -14.50
C ARG A 132 -8.58 1.39 -15.67
N GLN A 133 -9.09 0.19 -15.97
CA GLN A 133 -10.04 -0.04 -17.06
C GLN A 133 -11.38 0.66 -16.82
N ILE A 134 -11.83 0.70 -15.57
CA ILE A 134 -13.03 1.43 -15.15
C ILE A 134 -12.80 2.95 -15.21
N GLY A 135 -11.54 3.40 -15.09
CA GLY A 135 -11.15 4.80 -15.25
C GLY A 135 -11.25 5.61 -13.97
N LEU A 136 -10.83 5.05 -12.82
CA LEU A 136 -10.59 5.84 -11.62
C LEU A 136 -9.49 6.89 -11.88
N ALA A 137 -9.60 8.03 -11.22
CA ALA A 137 -8.74 9.19 -11.44
C ALA A 137 -7.24 8.86 -11.31
N TRP A 138 -6.88 7.99 -10.38
CA TRP A 138 -5.55 7.42 -10.27
C TRP A 138 -5.59 6.02 -9.63
N THR A 139 -4.73 5.15 -10.08
CA THR A 139 -4.55 3.80 -9.54
C THR A 139 -3.06 3.50 -9.41
N PRO A 140 -2.59 2.95 -8.28
CA PRO A 140 -1.19 2.60 -8.10
C PRO A 140 -0.67 1.67 -9.20
N SER A 141 0.50 1.96 -9.73
CA SER A 141 1.24 1.04 -10.57
C SER A 141 2.09 0.09 -9.73
N GLN A 142 2.26 -1.13 -10.23
CA GLN A 142 3.13 -2.11 -9.59
C GLN A 142 3.89 -2.94 -10.62
N ARG A 143 5.04 -3.48 -10.21
CA ARG A 143 5.89 -4.33 -11.05
C ARG A 143 6.38 -5.53 -10.24
N PRO A 144 6.32 -6.75 -10.79
CA PRO A 144 6.92 -7.90 -10.14
C PRO A 144 8.44 -7.75 -10.10
N VAL A 145 9.03 -8.03 -8.96
CA VAL A 145 10.48 -8.01 -8.75
C VAL A 145 10.89 -9.16 -7.84
N GLU A 146 12.03 -9.73 -8.09
CA GLU A 146 12.69 -10.60 -7.15
C GLU A 146 13.53 -9.77 -6.19
N VAL A 147 13.59 -10.14 -4.91
CA VAL A 147 14.28 -9.35 -3.89
C VAL A 147 15.39 -10.15 -3.24
N VAL A 148 16.56 -9.52 -3.19
CA VAL A 148 17.71 -9.98 -2.41
C VAL A 148 17.95 -8.97 -1.29
N LEU A 149 17.83 -9.41 -0.05
CA LEU A 149 18.01 -8.58 1.14
C LEU A 149 19.21 -9.07 1.94
N ASN A 150 20.23 -8.23 2.10
CA ASN A 150 21.48 -8.56 2.81
C ASN A 150 22.17 -9.84 2.28
N GLY A 151 22.08 -10.06 0.97
CA GLY A 151 22.62 -11.25 0.31
C GLY A 151 21.67 -12.45 0.29
N ASP A 152 20.58 -12.44 1.03
CA ASP A 152 19.60 -13.52 1.05
C ASP A 152 18.48 -13.26 0.02
N TYR A 153 18.23 -14.25 -0.84
CA TYR A 153 17.07 -14.21 -1.73
C TYR A 153 15.77 -14.46 -0.96
N ILE A 154 14.92 -13.44 -0.87
CA ILE A 154 13.66 -13.49 -0.10
C ILE A 154 12.41 -13.64 -0.97
N GLY A 155 12.60 -13.86 -2.28
CA GLY A 155 11.54 -14.27 -3.21
C GLY A 155 10.93 -13.13 -4.02
N LEU A 156 9.79 -13.44 -4.65
CA LEU A 156 9.01 -12.54 -5.49
C LEU A 156 8.24 -11.52 -4.65
N TYR A 157 8.31 -10.25 -5.03
CA TYR A 157 7.54 -9.14 -4.48
C TYR A 157 6.89 -8.34 -5.60
N PHE A 158 5.93 -7.48 -5.25
CA PHE A 158 5.48 -6.42 -6.13
C PHE A 158 6.00 -5.06 -5.63
N LEU A 159 6.88 -4.45 -6.43
CA LEU A 159 7.28 -3.06 -6.23
C LEU A 159 6.12 -2.16 -6.65
N THR A 160 5.56 -1.40 -5.72
CA THR A 160 4.26 -0.74 -5.86
C THR A 160 4.37 0.73 -5.49
N GLU A 161 3.71 1.61 -6.26
CA GLU A 161 3.52 3.00 -5.87
C GLU A 161 2.67 3.09 -4.61
N LEU A 162 3.04 3.96 -3.67
CA LEU A 162 2.25 4.21 -2.47
C LEU A 162 1.26 5.35 -2.71
N ILE A 163 0.08 5.23 -2.13
CA ILE A 163 -0.94 6.30 -2.12
C ILE A 163 -0.38 7.49 -1.35
N ARG A 164 -0.30 8.64 -2.03
CA ARG A 164 0.18 9.92 -1.51
C ARG A 164 -0.36 11.06 -2.35
N VAL A 165 -0.46 12.23 -1.75
CA VAL A 165 -0.63 13.47 -2.52
C VAL A 165 0.67 13.72 -3.30
N ASP A 166 0.58 13.77 -4.60
CA ASP A 166 1.67 14.08 -5.56
C ASP A 166 1.03 14.30 -6.94
N LYS A 167 1.59 15.18 -7.75
CA LYS A 167 1.09 15.51 -9.10
C LYS A 167 0.97 14.29 -10.04
N ASP A 168 1.75 13.25 -9.82
CA ASP A 168 1.76 12.01 -10.60
C ASP A 168 1.00 10.86 -9.89
N ARG A 169 0.27 11.16 -8.80
CA ARG A 169 -0.51 10.21 -7.99
C ARG A 169 -1.86 10.80 -7.63
N VAL A 170 -2.18 10.98 -6.35
CA VAL A 170 -3.37 11.72 -5.94
C VAL A 170 -3.07 13.20 -6.18
N ASN A 171 -3.51 13.70 -7.32
CA ASN A 171 -3.19 15.05 -7.80
C ASN A 171 -4.20 16.07 -7.28
N ILE A 172 -4.01 16.48 -6.05
CA ILE A 172 -4.74 17.55 -5.38
C ILE A 172 -3.76 18.58 -4.81
N THR A 173 -4.24 19.79 -4.53
CA THR A 173 -3.44 20.84 -3.89
C THR A 173 -3.10 20.40 -2.46
N GLU A 174 -1.82 20.11 -2.21
CA GLU A 174 -1.36 19.65 -0.89
C GLU A 174 -1.62 20.72 0.17
N GLN A 175 -2.12 20.29 1.31
CA GLN A 175 -2.33 21.11 2.48
C GLN A 175 -1.11 21.02 3.40
N ALA A 176 -0.69 22.14 3.98
CA ALA A 176 0.40 22.12 4.96
C ALA A 176 -0.01 21.43 6.25
N ASP A 177 0.96 20.81 6.92
CA ASP A 177 0.76 20.38 8.30
C ASP A 177 0.48 21.59 9.19
N GLU A 178 -0.40 21.42 10.19
CA GLU A 178 -0.80 22.45 11.14
C GLU A 178 -1.33 23.74 10.49
N GLU A 179 -1.92 23.65 9.28
CA GLU A 179 -2.50 24.78 8.56
C GLU A 179 -3.66 25.41 9.35
N THR A 180 -3.77 26.73 9.28
CA THR A 180 -4.81 27.50 9.98
C THR A 180 -5.60 28.44 9.08
N ASP A 181 -5.17 28.63 7.83
CA ASP A 181 -5.89 29.46 6.87
C ASP A 181 -7.22 28.83 6.49
N ALA A 182 -8.30 29.58 6.61
CA ALA A 182 -9.66 29.10 6.44
C ALA A 182 -9.98 28.61 5.03
N ASP A 183 -9.33 29.12 3.99
CA ASP A 183 -9.48 28.65 2.62
C ASP A 183 -8.61 27.41 2.39
N ALA A 184 -7.37 27.44 2.87
CA ALA A 184 -6.42 26.34 2.68
C ALA A 184 -6.91 25.02 3.28
N ILE A 185 -7.57 25.05 4.45
CA ILE A 185 -8.10 23.85 5.12
C ILE A 185 -9.33 23.24 4.44
N THR A 186 -9.93 23.90 3.44
CA THR A 186 -11.11 23.37 2.73
C THR A 186 -10.81 22.16 1.86
N GLY A 187 -9.54 21.84 1.59
CA GLY A 187 -9.14 20.70 0.78
C GLY A 187 -7.65 20.39 0.86
N GLY A 188 -7.19 19.52 0.00
CA GLY A 188 -5.88 18.88 0.13
C GLY A 188 -5.94 17.66 1.05
N TRP A 189 -7.14 17.15 1.27
CA TRP A 189 -7.37 15.99 2.12
C TRP A 189 -7.15 14.67 1.37
N LEU A 190 -6.35 13.81 1.96
CA LEU A 190 -6.27 12.39 1.64
C LEU A 190 -6.57 11.61 2.92
N VAL A 191 -7.61 10.80 2.90
CA VAL A 191 -8.16 10.16 4.09
C VAL A 191 -8.46 8.69 3.79
N GLU A 192 -8.29 7.84 4.79
CA GLU A 192 -8.60 6.42 4.73
C GLU A 192 -9.66 6.07 5.78
N ILE A 193 -10.69 5.35 5.37
CA ILE A 193 -11.58 4.64 6.30
C ILE A 193 -10.90 3.31 6.60
N ASP A 194 -10.64 3.04 7.88
CA ASP A 194 -9.88 1.86 8.30
C ASP A 194 -10.43 1.25 9.58
N ASN A 195 -10.16 -0.04 9.77
CA ASN A 195 -10.55 -0.82 10.96
C ASN A 195 -9.55 -0.74 12.10
N TYR A 196 -8.32 -0.33 11.81
CA TYR A 196 -7.23 -0.32 12.78
C TYR A 196 -7.18 0.98 13.55
N ASP A 197 -6.83 0.91 14.83
CA ASP A 197 -6.52 2.11 15.61
C ASP A 197 -5.26 2.79 15.09
N ASP A 198 -5.35 4.10 14.87
CA ASP A 198 -4.26 4.95 14.41
C ASP A 198 -4.31 6.29 15.17
N PRO A 199 -3.21 6.83 15.67
CA PRO A 199 -3.18 8.16 16.30
C PRO A 199 -3.68 9.29 15.39
N ALA A 200 -3.57 9.12 14.06
CA ALA A 200 -4.03 10.07 13.05
C ALA A 200 -5.53 9.88 12.70
N GLN A 201 -6.35 9.50 13.67
CA GLN A 201 -7.78 9.27 13.44
C GLN A 201 -8.66 10.37 14.00
N ILE A 202 -9.73 10.64 13.27
CA ILE A 202 -10.96 11.21 13.81
C ILE A 202 -12.08 10.18 13.65
N GLY A 203 -13.08 10.22 14.53
CA GLY A 203 -14.22 9.31 14.47
C GLY A 203 -15.53 10.03 14.62
N ILE A 204 -16.54 9.59 13.88
CA ILE A 204 -17.92 9.97 14.12
C ILE A 204 -18.65 8.79 14.74
N LYS A 205 -19.54 9.07 15.69
CA LYS A 205 -20.36 8.05 16.30
C LYS A 205 -21.37 7.56 15.28
N GLU A 206 -21.26 6.30 14.95
CA GLU A 206 -22.18 5.67 14.04
C GLU A 206 -23.37 5.07 14.83
N ASN A 207 -24.59 5.42 14.44
CA ASN A 207 -25.82 4.93 15.12
C ASN A 207 -26.45 3.74 14.38
N ARG A 208 -25.77 3.07 13.46
CA ARG A 208 -26.42 2.23 12.44
C ARG A 208 -26.03 0.77 12.44
N GLY A 209 -25.46 0.30 13.54
CA GLY A 209 -25.41 -1.12 13.84
C GLY A 209 -24.08 -1.83 13.58
N TYR A 210 -23.04 -1.14 13.14
CA TYR A 210 -21.71 -1.75 12.99
C TYR A 210 -20.76 -1.49 14.15
N GLY A 211 -21.23 -0.86 15.19
CA GLY A 211 -20.40 -0.64 16.36
C GLY A 211 -20.28 0.82 16.74
N GLU A 212 -19.12 1.24 17.12
CA GLU A 212 -18.97 2.39 17.96
C GLU A 212 -18.64 3.67 17.18
N TYR A 213 -17.82 3.56 16.13
CA TYR A 213 -17.33 4.71 15.37
C TYR A 213 -16.93 4.33 13.96
N MET A 214 -17.29 5.16 12.97
CA MET A 214 -16.61 5.18 11.70
C MET A 214 -15.33 6.00 11.86
N ARG A 215 -14.19 5.40 11.45
CA ARG A 215 -12.86 5.94 11.66
C ARG A 215 -12.30 6.49 10.36
N PHE A 216 -11.82 7.72 10.42
CA PHE A 216 -11.20 8.41 9.32
C PHE A 216 -9.75 8.71 9.69
N THR A 217 -8.81 8.03 9.07
CA THR A 217 -7.37 8.24 9.27
C THR A 217 -6.87 9.22 8.23
N HIS A 218 -6.47 10.42 8.65
CA HIS A 218 -5.89 11.38 7.71
C HIS A 218 -4.46 10.94 7.31
N LYS A 219 -4.18 10.95 6.02
CA LYS A 219 -2.89 10.58 5.42
C LYS A 219 -2.16 11.80 4.85
N SER A 220 -2.91 12.87 4.55
CA SER A 220 -2.41 14.18 4.21
C SER A 220 -3.50 15.21 4.58
N PRO A 221 -3.15 16.23 5.34
CA PRO A 221 -1.87 16.46 6.03
C PRO A 221 -1.55 15.40 7.09
N GLU A 222 -0.26 15.25 7.46
CA GLU A 222 0.16 14.24 8.45
C GLU A 222 -0.09 14.71 9.89
N VAL A 223 0.05 16.02 10.15
CA VAL A 223 -0.21 16.65 11.46
C VAL A 223 -1.30 17.72 11.33
N LEU A 224 -2.35 17.62 12.15
CA LEU A 224 -3.48 18.53 12.10
C LEU A 224 -3.39 19.64 13.15
N SER A 225 -3.68 20.89 12.74
CA SER A 225 -4.11 21.95 13.65
C SER A 225 -5.49 21.63 14.21
N SER A 226 -5.92 22.40 15.24
CA SER A 226 -7.30 22.32 15.75
C SER A 226 -8.33 22.68 14.67
N GLN A 227 -8.04 23.70 13.85
CA GLN A 227 -8.92 24.14 12.76
C GLN A 227 -9.08 23.07 11.68
N GLN A 228 -7.98 22.40 11.29
CA GLN A 228 -8.03 21.29 10.35
C GLN A 228 -8.85 20.13 10.90
N ARG A 229 -8.62 19.76 12.16
CA ARG A 229 -9.39 18.69 12.83
C ARG A 229 -10.88 19.00 12.88
N ASP A 230 -11.24 20.22 13.28
CA ASP A 230 -12.63 20.65 13.38
C ASP A 230 -13.30 20.68 11.99
N TYR A 231 -12.59 21.17 10.96
CA TYR A 231 -13.07 21.15 9.59
C TYR A 231 -13.35 19.74 9.09
N LEU A 232 -12.39 18.83 9.22
CA LEU A 232 -12.53 17.45 8.77
C LEU A 232 -13.65 16.72 9.50
N LEU A 233 -13.74 16.88 10.83
CA LEU A 233 -14.82 16.30 11.65
C LEU A 233 -16.19 16.82 11.22
N ASN A 234 -16.31 18.13 10.99
CA ASN A 234 -17.55 18.75 10.54
C ASN A 234 -17.95 18.25 9.14
N LEU A 235 -17.00 18.18 8.20
CA LEU A 235 -17.23 17.70 6.84
C LEU A 235 -17.80 16.27 6.84
N VAL A 236 -17.17 15.33 7.56
CA VAL A 236 -17.62 13.93 7.57
C VAL A 236 -18.94 13.78 8.35
N THR A 237 -19.17 14.59 9.39
CA THR A 237 -20.43 14.58 10.16
C THR A 237 -21.59 15.09 9.31
N GLN A 238 -21.40 16.16 8.55
CA GLN A 238 -22.43 16.70 7.65
C GLN A 238 -22.74 15.74 6.50
N ALA A 239 -21.71 15.13 5.92
CA ALA A 239 -21.89 14.12 4.88
C ALA A 239 -22.67 12.90 5.41
N ASP A 240 -22.34 12.39 6.59
CA ASP A 240 -23.09 11.31 7.25
C ASP A 240 -24.54 11.68 7.47
N ALA A 241 -24.82 12.86 8.01
CA ALA A 241 -26.18 13.35 8.23
C ALA A 241 -26.99 13.48 6.93
N ALA A 242 -26.35 13.91 5.84
CA ALA A 242 -26.97 14.02 4.53
C ALA A 242 -27.28 12.64 3.91
N ILE A 243 -26.39 11.67 4.06
CA ILE A 243 -26.59 10.29 3.58
C ILE A 243 -27.74 9.62 4.32
N PHE A 244 -27.84 9.85 5.62
CA PHE A 244 -28.77 9.11 6.47
C PHE A 244 -29.98 9.93 6.94
N THR A 245 -30.33 10.95 6.18
CA THR A 245 -31.57 11.70 6.43
C THR A 245 -32.81 10.80 6.41
N ASP A 246 -33.84 11.16 7.14
CA ASP A 246 -35.14 10.47 7.13
C ASP A 246 -35.89 10.66 5.81
N ASP A 247 -35.67 11.77 5.11
CA ASP A 247 -36.16 11.99 3.76
C ASP A 247 -35.39 11.16 2.74
N LYS A 248 -35.95 10.01 2.36
CA LYS A 248 -35.35 9.09 1.38
C LYS A 248 -35.34 9.60 -0.06
N SER A 249 -36.03 10.72 -0.33
CA SER A 249 -35.98 11.41 -1.63
C SER A 249 -34.85 12.44 -1.70
N SER A 250 -34.23 12.79 -0.56
CA SER A 250 -33.16 13.76 -0.52
C SER A 250 -31.92 13.32 -1.30
N THR A 251 -31.37 14.24 -2.06
CA THR A 251 -30.11 14.09 -2.80
C THR A 251 -28.99 14.96 -2.23
N THR A 252 -29.15 15.53 -1.04
CA THR A 252 -28.19 16.48 -0.43
C THR A 252 -26.82 15.85 -0.18
N TRP A 253 -26.74 14.53 0.00
CA TRP A 253 -25.46 13.82 0.11
C TRP A 253 -24.58 13.96 -1.14
N GLN A 254 -25.19 14.25 -2.32
CA GLN A 254 -24.47 14.48 -3.57
C GLN A 254 -23.70 15.82 -3.58
N ASP A 255 -23.95 16.70 -2.61
CA ASP A 255 -23.17 17.93 -2.44
C ASP A 255 -21.80 17.64 -1.82
N TYR A 256 -21.67 16.50 -1.12
CA TYR A 256 -20.44 16.09 -0.44
C TYR A 256 -19.61 15.08 -1.22
N ILE A 257 -20.24 14.24 -2.04
CA ILE A 257 -19.59 13.10 -2.70
C ILE A 257 -19.74 13.21 -4.22
N ASP A 258 -18.64 13.02 -4.93
CA ASP A 258 -18.66 12.87 -6.38
C ASP A 258 -19.22 11.51 -6.75
N ILE A 259 -20.40 11.53 -7.42
CA ILE A 259 -21.17 10.31 -7.73
C ILE A 259 -20.49 9.49 -8.80
N ASP A 260 -19.95 10.12 -9.83
CA ASP A 260 -19.34 9.40 -10.95
C ASP A 260 -18.10 8.63 -10.48
N GLU A 261 -17.28 9.25 -9.64
CA GLU A 261 -16.12 8.59 -9.05
C GLU A 261 -16.51 7.54 -8.01
N LEU A 262 -17.55 7.79 -7.20
CA LEU A 262 -18.10 6.79 -6.28
C LEU A 262 -18.62 5.54 -7.02
N VAL A 263 -19.33 5.71 -8.13
CA VAL A 263 -19.82 4.59 -8.94
C VAL A 263 -18.66 3.78 -9.52
N LYS A 264 -17.61 4.44 -10.02
CA LYS A 264 -16.41 3.75 -10.52
C LYS A 264 -15.72 2.96 -9.40
N PHE A 265 -15.56 3.59 -8.23
CA PHE A 265 -15.00 2.93 -7.05
C PHE A 265 -15.84 1.71 -6.66
N TYR A 266 -17.15 1.89 -6.50
CA TYR A 266 -18.09 0.82 -6.14
C TYR A 266 -18.03 -0.36 -7.12
N ILE A 267 -18.11 -0.09 -8.43
CA ILE A 267 -18.04 -1.13 -9.47
C ILE A 267 -16.71 -1.88 -9.40
N THR A 268 -15.60 -1.16 -9.17
CA THR A 268 -14.29 -1.81 -9.04
C THR A 268 -14.29 -2.81 -7.89
N GLN A 269 -14.84 -2.45 -6.73
CA GLN A 269 -14.87 -3.31 -5.56
C GLN A 269 -15.82 -4.51 -5.75
N GLU A 270 -16.99 -4.29 -6.34
CA GLU A 270 -17.98 -5.35 -6.60
C GLU A 270 -17.47 -6.38 -7.63
N VAL A 271 -16.91 -5.91 -8.75
CA VAL A 271 -16.37 -6.80 -9.79
C VAL A 271 -15.21 -7.65 -9.29
N THR A 272 -14.42 -7.11 -8.38
CA THR A 272 -13.29 -7.84 -7.78
C THR A 272 -13.68 -8.66 -6.56
N ASP A 273 -14.95 -8.62 -6.13
CA ASP A 273 -15.42 -9.27 -4.89
C ASP A 273 -14.51 -8.94 -3.70
N ASN A 274 -14.17 -7.65 -3.54
CA ASN A 274 -13.29 -7.19 -2.48
C ASN A 274 -14.05 -6.97 -1.18
N GLY A 275 -14.09 -7.97 -0.31
CA GLY A 275 -14.85 -7.95 0.94
C GLY A 275 -14.37 -6.93 1.98
N GLU A 276 -13.16 -6.35 1.81
CA GLU A 276 -12.58 -5.39 2.74
C GLU A 276 -12.84 -3.92 2.36
N SER A 277 -13.23 -3.68 1.13
CA SER A 277 -13.17 -2.41 0.42
C SER A 277 -13.93 -1.22 1.02
N PHE A 278 -14.93 -1.45 1.88
CA PHE A 278 -15.78 -0.38 2.42
C PHE A 278 -15.56 -0.11 3.91
N HIS A 279 -14.68 -0.87 4.56
CA HIS A 279 -14.41 -0.75 5.99
C HIS A 279 -12.91 -0.82 6.34
N GLY A 280 -12.05 -1.10 5.36
CA GLY A 280 -10.60 -1.10 5.49
C GLY A 280 -9.96 -0.67 4.17
N SER A 281 -8.86 0.04 4.23
CA SER A 281 -8.13 0.57 3.06
C SER A 281 -9.02 1.32 2.05
N CYS A 282 -10.11 1.92 2.54
CA CYS A 282 -11.06 2.68 1.75
C CYS A 282 -10.64 4.15 1.72
N TYR A 283 -9.99 4.57 0.64
CA TYR A 283 -9.47 5.92 0.50
C TYR A 283 -10.48 6.85 -0.16
N TRP A 284 -10.43 8.12 0.23
CA TRP A 284 -11.01 9.23 -0.49
C TRP A 284 -10.12 10.47 -0.39
N HIS A 285 -10.27 11.38 -1.31
CA HIS A 285 -9.55 12.64 -1.32
C HIS A 285 -10.46 13.80 -1.71
N LYS A 286 -10.05 15.02 -1.36
CA LYS A 286 -10.81 16.24 -1.63
C LYS A 286 -9.85 17.36 -2.01
N GLU A 287 -10.07 17.97 -3.18
CA GLU A 287 -9.36 19.17 -3.62
C GLU A 287 -9.77 20.38 -2.78
N ARG A 288 -8.95 21.43 -2.78
CA ARG A 288 -9.23 22.72 -2.15
C ARG A 288 -10.45 23.38 -2.79
N GLY A 289 -11.26 24.03 -1.97
CA GLY A 289 -12.47 24.74 -2.35
C GLY A 289 -13.69 24.24 -1.59
N ALA A 290 -14.57 25.15 -1.18
CA ALA A 290 -15.78 24.83 -0.43
C ALA A 290 -16.73 23.93 -1.23
N ASP A 291 -16.81 24.14 -2.56
CA ASP A 291 -17.72 23.43 -3.45
C ASP A 291 -17.13 22.13 -4.03
N THR A 292 -15.89 21.78 -3.70
CA THR A 292 -15.30 20.51 -4.14
C THR A 292 -15.80 19.35 -3.31
N LYS A 293 -15.88 18.18 -3.92
CA LYS A 293 -16.49 16.98 -3.33
C LYS A 293 -15.44 15.95 -2.92
N MET A 294 -15.80 15.05 -2.03
CA MET A 294 -15.03 13.84 -1.76
C MET A 294 -15.07 12.92 -2.97
N ILE A 295 -13.90 12.52 -3.44
CA ILE A 295 -13.68 11.58 -4.53
C ILE A 295 -13.19 10.28 -3.91
N PHE A 296 -13.97 9.21 -4.01
CA PHE A 296 -13.60 7.89 -3.52
C PHE A 296 -12.53 7.26 -4.41
N GLY A 297 -11.54 6.69 -3.77
CA GLY A 297 -10.30 6.23 -4.37
C GLY A 297 -9.09 7.03 -3.83
N PRO A 298 -7.86 6.58 -4.17
CA PRO A 298 -7.53 5.41 -4.98
C PRO A 298 -7.89 4.08 -4.30
N VAL A 299 -8.00 3.03 -5.10
CA VAL A 299 -8.18 1.67 -4.57
C VAL A 299 -6.89 1.11 -3.98
N TRP A 300 -7.03 0.25 -2.98
CA TRP A 300 -5.94 -0.46 -2.33
C TRP A 300 -6.43 -1.78 -1.76
N ASP A 301 -5.50 -2.69 -1.51
CA ASP A 301 -5.67 -3.94 -0.78
C ASP A 301 -6.75 -4.90 -1.35
N PHE A 302 -6.36 -5.58 -2.42
CA PHE A 302 -7.15 -6.65 -3.01
C PHE A 302 -6.73 -8.05 -2.51
N GLY A 303 -6.02 -8.14 -1.39
CA GLY A 303 -5.56 -9.41 -0.83
C GLY A 303 -6.68 -10.41 -0.58
N ASN A 304 -7.86 -9.90 -0.20
CA ASN A 304 -9.07 -10.69 0.04
C ASN A 304 -10.04 -10.75 -1.14
N SER A 305 -9.67 -10.23 -2.33
CA SER A 305 -10.51 -10.24 -3.52
C SER A 305 -10.59 -11.60 -4.19
N PHE A 306 -11.62 -11.81 -5.01
CA PHE A 306 -11.85 -13.05 -5.79
C PHE A 306 -11.95 -14.30 -4.91
N TRP A 307 -12.39 -14.15 -3.67
CA TRP A 307 -12.37 -15.22 -2.66
C TRP A 307 -13.69 -15.99 -2.55
N ARG A 308 -14.74 -15.69 -3.29
CA ARG A 308 -15.97 -16.47 -3.15
C ARG A 308 -15.66 -17.94 -3.33
N SER A 309 -15.73 -18.68 -2.21
CA SER A 309 -15.79 -20.12 -2.28
C SER A 309 -17.05 -20.47 -3.08
N CYS A 310 -16.89 -21.22 -4.14
CA CYS A 310 -18.02 -21.78 -4.89
C CYS A 310 -18.80 -22.83 -4.06
N ASP A 311 -18.58 -22.85 -2.76
CA ASP A 311 -19.18 -23.77 -1.81
C ASP A 311 -20.45 -23.15 -1.20
N LYS A 312 -21.46 -22.94 -2.05
CA LYS A 312 -22.85 -22.82 -1.60
C LYS A 312 -23.79 -23.45 -2.60
#